data_1bca21f55e351749a1c69427546f13fd
#
_entry.id   1bca21f55e351749a1c69427546f13fd
#
_cell.length_a   1.000
_cell.length_b   1.000
_cell.length_c   1.000
_cell.angle_alpha   90.00
_cell.angle_beta   90.00
_cell.angle_gamma   90.00
#
_symmetry.space_group_name_H-M   'P 1'
#
loop_
_entity.id
_entity.type
_entity.pdbx_description
1 polymer ?
#
loop_
_entity_poly.entity_id
_entity_poly.type
_entity_poly.pdbx_seq_one_letter_code
_entity_poly.pdbx_strand_id
1 'polypeptide(L)'
;MPRALASLAIVLCLLVPACGGSSEPDHFSSSYNRAIERLDRSSQKVIALAPAGKTRSSRAIARQLDSFADALAGTRRELARLQPPDRASRQFAALVGALDKSVAAGRRAAAAARAIQPVEQRRALNQLRDAALEVARAQDALGRAVNSNS
;
A
#
# COMPACT_ATOMS: atom_id res chain seq x y z
N MET A 1 -6.11 28.93 -3.01
CA MET A 1 -6.33 27.97 -4.08
C MET A 1 -6.03 26.57 -3.57
N PRO A 2 -7.04 25.77 -3.21
CA PRO A 2 -6.84 24.39 -2.75
C PRO A 2 -7.54 23.44 -3.75
N ARG A 3 -6.80 22.93 -4.71
CA ARG A 3 -7.28 21.85 -5.59
C ARG A 3 -6.09 21.01 -6.02
N ALA A 4 -5.77 19.97 -5.26
CA ALA A 4 -4.91 18.86 -5.73
C ALA A 4 -4.83 17.69 -4.72
N LEU A 5 -5.92 17.29 -4.09
CA LEU A 5 -5.95 16.06 -3.29
C LEU A 5 -7.15 15.17 -3.61
N ALA A 6 -7.70 15.32 -4.79
CA ALA A 6 -8.78 14.47 -5.27
C ALA A 6 -8.30 13.70 -6.49
N SER A 7 -7.72 12.54 -6.30
CA SER A 7 -7.68 11.43 -7.28
C SER A 7 -6.64 10.40 -6.84
N LEU A 8 -6.96 9.63 -5.79
CA LEU A 8 -6.34 8.33 -5.61
C LEU A 8 -7.46 7.30 -5.36
N ALA A 9 -8.47 7.37 -6.22
CA ALA A 9 -9.43 6.29 -6.40
C ALA A 9 -8.87 5.40 -7.52
N ILE A 10 -7.93 4.54 -7.20
CA ILE A 10 -7.54 3.46 -8.11
C ILE A 10 -8.60 2.37 -7.94
N VAL A 11 -9.58 2.42 -8.83
CA VAL A 11 -10.54 1.36 -9.08
C VAL A 11 -9.77 0.19 -9.66
N LEU A 12 -9.48 -0.81 -8.86
CA LEU A 12 -8.96 -2.08 -9.33
C LEU A 12 -10.11 -3.11 -9.38
N CYS A 13 -10.97 -2.98 -10.39
CA CYS A 13 -11.85 -4.07 -10.81
C CYS A 13 -11.09 -4.97 -11.79
N LEU A 14 -10.37 -5.95 -11.30
CA LEU A 14 -9.95 -7.10 -12.11
C LEU A 14 -10.84 -8.30 -11.75
N LEU A 15 -12.01 -8.34 -12.38
CA LEU A 15 -12.77 -9.56 -12.54
C LEU A 15 -12.04 -10.43 -13.56
N VAL A 16 -11.32 -11.43 -13.08
CA VAL A 16 -10.77 -12.49 -13.92
C VAL A 16 -11.78 -13.64 -13.92
N PRO A 17 -12.36 -14.01 -15.08
CA PRO A 17 -13.13 -15.23 -15.18
C PRO A 17 -12.18 -16.42 -15.07
N ALA A 18 -12.46 -17.29 -14.10
CA ALA A 18 -11.79 -18.56 -13.93
C ALA A 18 -12.17 -19.51 -15.07
N CYS A 19 -11.16 -20.01 -15.77
CA CYS A 19 -11.28 -21.24 -16.56
C CYS A 19 -10.01 -22.06 -16.44
N GLY A 20 -10.13 -23.16 -15.69
CA GLY A 20 -9.48 -24.44 -15.99
C GLY A 20 -8.00 -24.62 -15.66
N GLY A 21 -7.69 -25.37 -14.56
CA GLY A 21 -6.53 -26.27 -14.48
C GLY A 21 -5.29 -25.71 -13.78
N SER A 22 -5.25 -25.88 -12.52
CA SER A 22 -4.17 -26.13 -11.55
C SER A 22 -4.36 -25.32 -10.27
N SER A 23 -4.43 -26.00 -9.14
CA SER A 23 -4.84 -25.46 -7.83
C SER A 23 -3.84 -24.51 -7.16
N GLU A 24 -2.61 -24.39 -7.64
CA GLU A 24 -1.59 -23.50 -7.04
C GLU A 24 -1.72 -22.02 -7.42
N PRO A 25 -1.95 -21.66 -8.71
CA PRO A 25 -2.12 -20.23 -9.06
C PRO A 25 -3.36 -19.60 -8.44
N ASP A 26 -4.44 -20.36 -8.26
CA ASP A 26 -5.69 -19.86 -7.64
C ASP A 26 -5.51 -19.53 -6.16
N HIS A 27 -4.69 -20.30 -5.46
CA HIS A 27 -4.39 -20.07 -4.03
C HIS A 27 -3.56 -18.81 -3.81
N PHE A 28 -2.56 -18.55 -4.65
CA PHE A 28 -1.78 -17.33 -4.60
C PHE A 28 -2.65 -16.12 -4.88
N SER A 29 -3.38 -16.12 -6.00
CA SER A 29 -4.23 -15.00 -6.42
C SER A 29 -5.28 -14.65 -5.38
N SER A 30 -5.97 -15.63 -4.80
CA SER A 30 -7.00 -15.39 -3.79
C SER A 30 -6.42 -14.85 -2.47
N SER A 31 -5.25 -15.31 -2.06
CA SER A 31 -4.57 -14.86 -0.84
C SER A 31 -3.97 -13.47 -1.03
N TYR A 32 -3.39 -13.21 -2.19
CA TYR A 32 -2.90 -11.91 -2.60
C TYR A 32 -4.01 -10.87 -2.61
N ASN A 33 -5.12 -11.14 -3.29
CA ASN A 33 -6.27 -10.22 -3.38
C ASN A 33 -6.82 -9.89 -1.98
N ARG A 34 -6.96 -10.87 -1.09
CA ARG A 34 -7.39 -10.64 0.30
C ARG A 34 -6.44 -9.73 1.08
N ALA A 35 -5.13 -9.86 0.86
CA ALA A 35 -4.14 -9.00 1.51
C ALA A 35 -4.25 -7.55 1.00
N ILE A 36 -4.41 -7.36 -0.31
CA ILE A 36 -4.57 -6.04 -0.93
C ILE A 36 -5.89 -5.38 -0.52
N GLU A 37 -7.00 -6.09 -0.52
CA GLU A 37 -8.28 -5.55 -0.06
C GLU A 37 -8.25 -5.08 1.40
N ARG A 38 -7.52 -5.76 2.27
CA ARG A 38 -7.31 -5.31 3.65
C ARG A 38 -6.50 -4.02 3.71
N LEU A 39 -5.48 -3.91 2.86
CA LEU A 39 -4.69 -2.70 2.74
C LEU A 39 -5.54 -1.52 2.28
N ASP A 40 -6.34 -1.71 1.24
CA ASP A 40 -7.24 -0.68 0.71
C ASP A 40 -8.25 -0.20 1.76
N ARG A 41 -8.88 -1.12 2.48
CA ARG A 41 -9.78 -0.78 3.59
C ARG A 41 -9.09 -0.01 4.70
N SER A 42 -7.84 -0.37 5.02
CA SER A 42 -7.05 0.32 6.05
C SER A 42 -6.65 1.73 5.58
N SER A 43 -6.28 1.86 4.31
CA SER A 43 -5.93 3.15 3.68
C SER A 43 -7.13 4.08 3.63
N GLN A 44 -8.31 3.59 3.25
CA GLN A 44 -9.55 4.36 3.24
C GLN A 44 -9.95 4.84 4.64
N LYS A 45 -9.80 4.00 5.68
CA LYS A 45 -10.02 4.44 7.07
C LYS A 45 -9.10 5.58 7.46
N VAL A 46 -7.83 5.51 7.07
CA VAL A 46 -6.86 6.59 7.38
C VAL A 46 -7.20 7.87 6.63
N ILE A 47 -7.62 7.77 5.36
CA ILE A 47 -8.06 8.92 4.55
C ILE A 47 -9.36 9.52 5.11
N ALA A 48 -10.32 8.68 5.46
CA ALA A 48 -11.62 9.12 6.03
C ALA A 48 -11.47 9.82 7.40
N LEU A 49 -10.43 9.48 8.15
CA LEU A 49 -10.09 10.18 9.39
C LEU A 49 -9.48 11.57 9.14
N ALA A 50 -9.27 11.99 7.90
CA ALA A 50 -8.81 13.33 7.53
C ALA A 50 -10.01 14.26 7.24
N PRO A 51 -10.71 14.83 8.25
CA PRO A 51 -11.79 15.78 7.97
C PRO A 51 -11.18 17.02 7.34
N ALA A 52 -11.75 17.44 6.22
CA ALA A 52 -11.44 18.70 5.60
C ALA A 52 -11.70 19.84 6.63
N GLY A 53 -10.70 20.68 6.85
CA GLY A 53 -10.87 21.98 7.53
C GLY A 53 -10.66 22.02 9.04
N LYS A 54 -10.31 20.94 9.73
CA LYS A 54 -9.95 21.02 11.17
C LYS A 54 -8.44 20.90 11.38
N THR A 55 -7.86 21.88 12.09
CA THR A 55 -6.45 21.82 12.52
C THR A 55 -6.28 20.66 13.49
N ARG A 56 -5.52 19.63 13.07
CA ARG A 56 -5.22 18.48 13.92
C ARG A 56 -3.97 18.73 14.75
N SER A 57 -3.98 18.24 15.98
CA SER A 57 -2.75 18.24 16.79
C SER A 57 -1.71 17.30 16.16
N SER A 58 -0.43 17.65 16.27
CA SER A 58 0.69 16.82 15.79
C SER A 58 0.63 15.39 16.34
N ARG A 59 0.15 15.22 17.58
CA ARG A 59 -0.05 13.92 18.21
C ARG A 59 -1.14 13.08 17.51
N ALA A 60 -2.22 13.71 17.05
CA ALA A 60 -3.28 13.02 16.33
C ALA A 60 -2.79 12.57 14.94
N ILE A 61 -2.03 13.42 14.25
CA ILE A 61 -1.40 13.10 12.97
C ILE A 61 -0.42 11.94 13.13
N ALA A 62 0.42 11.97 14.17
CA ALA A 62 1.37 10.91 14.45
C ALA A 62 0.68 9.56 14.66
N ARG A 63 -0.37 9.50 15.50
CA ARG A 63 -1.13 8.25 15.71
C ARG A 63 -1.73 7.69 14.42
N GLN A 64 -2.23 8.57 13.56
CA GLN A 64 -2.80 8.17 12.28
C GLN A 64 -1.74 7.58 11.33
N LEU A 65 -0.57 8.19 11.26
CA LEU A 65 0.56 7.72 10.46
C LEU A 65 1.11 6.39 11.01
N ASP A 66 1.17 6.21 12.34
CA ASP A 66 1.55 4.93 12.94
C ASP A 66 0.55 3.83 12.58
N SER A 67 -0.75 4.08 12.75
CA SER A 67 -1.79 3.10 12.40
C SER A 67 -1.71 2.70 10.93
N PHE A 68 -1.42 3.65 10.04
CA PHE A 68 -1.22 3.36 8.63
C PHE A 68 0.05 2.51 8.38
N ALA A 69 1.17 2.89 8.98
CA ALA A 69 2.40 2.13 8.86
C ALA A 69 2.27 0.69 9.41
N ASP A 70 1.50 0.50 10.47
CA ASP A 70 1.23 -0.82 11.04
C ASP A 70 0.34 -1.67 10.13
N ALA A 71 -0.65 -1.06 9.46
CA ALA A 71 -1.48 -1.74 8.45
C ALA A 71 -0.63 -2.19 7.25
N LEU A 72 0.25 -1.31 6.74
CA LEU A 72 1.20 -1.64 5.68
C LEU A 72 2.14 -2.80 6.11
N ALA A 73 2.68 -2.75 7.33
CA ALA A 73 3.55 -3.79 7.86
C ALA A 73 2.81 -5.13 8.03
N GLY A 74 1.53 -5.09 8.39
CA GLY A 74 0.65 -6.26 8.44
C GLY A 74 0.52 -6.92 7.07
N THR A 75 0.12 -6.15 6.07
CA THR A 75 0.00 -6.60 4.67
C THR A 75 1.31 -7.16 4.13
N ARG A 76 2.42 -6.47 4.39
CA ARG A 76 3.76 -6.92 4.00
C ARG A 76 4.08 -8.31 4.58
N ARG A 77 3.79 -8.53 5.88
CA ARG A 77 4.02 -9.84 6.53
C ARG A 77 3.14 -10.94 5.94
N GLU A 78 1.90 -10.64 5.59
CA GLU A 78 1.01 -11.59 4.94
C GLU A 78 1.53 -11.96 3.55
N LEU A 79 1.88 -10.97 2.75
CA LEU A 79 2.43 -11.21 1.42
C LEU A 79 3.74 -12.00 1.49
N ALA A 80 4.64 -11.69 2.42
CA ALA A 80 5.91 -12.42 2.56
C ALA A 80 5.78 -13.93 2.85
N ARG A 81 4.59 -14.40 3.20
CA ARG A 81 4.28 -15.84 3.39
C ARG A 81 3.75 -16.52 2.14
N LEU A 82 3.43 -15.75 1.11
CA LEU A 82 2.91 -16.29 -0.12
C LEU A 82 4.07 -16.76 -1.01
N GLN A 83 3.81 -17.81 -1.74
CA GLN A 83 4.72 -18.32 -2.78
C GLN A 83 4.17 -17.87 -4.15
N PRO A 84 4.77 -16.87 -4.78
CA PRO A 84 4.34 -16.43 -6.09
C PRO A 84 4.74 -17.48 -7.14
N PRO A 85 4.03 -17.57 -8.27
CA PRO A 85 4.49 -18.36 -9.41
C PRO A 85 5.88 -17.90 -9.85
N ASP A 86 6.75 -18.81 -10.31
CA ASP A 86 8.15 -18.54 -10.66
C ASP A 86 8.30 -17.33 -11.59
N ARG A 87 7.43 -17.24 -12.61
CA ARG A 87 7.40 -16.13 -13.57
C ARG A 87 7.10 -14.76 -12.94
N ALA A 88 6.45 -14.72 -11.78
CA ALA A 88 6.05 -13.51 -11.08
C ALA A 88 6.94 -13.19 -9.85
N SER A 89 7.88 -14.07 -9.50
CA SER A 89 8.69 -13.97 -8.29
C SER A 89 9.47 -12.66 -8.20
N ARG A 90 10.03 -12.18 -9.31
CA ARG A 90 10.78 -10.92 -9.37
C ARG A 90 9.86 -9.71 -9.09
N GLN A 91 8.69 -9.67 -9.71
CA GLN A 91 7.71 -8.58 -9.54
C GLN A 91 7.12 -8.61 -8.14
N PHE A 92 6.88 -9.79 -7.60
CA PHE A 92 6.43 -9.97 -6.22
C PHE A 92 7.46 -9.47 -5.21
N ALA A 93 8.74 -9.80 -5.38
CA ALA A 93 9.82 -9.29 -4.54
C ALA A 93 9.92 -7.76 -4.60
N ALA A 94 9.73 -7.15 -5.79
CA ALA A 94 9.69 -5.71 -5.95
C ALA A 94 8.52 -5.07 -5.18
N LEU A 95 7.34 -5.69 -5.20
CA LEU A 95 6.18 -5.23 -4.44
C LEU A 95 6.44 -5.27 -2.92
N VAL A 96 6.99 -6.37 -2.41
CA VAL A 96 7.34 -6.50 -0.99
C VAL A 96 8.36 -5.44 -0.59
N GLY A 97 9.38 -5.20 -1.42
CA GLY A 97 10.38 -4.14 -1.19
C GLY A 97 9.79 -2.73 -1.20
N ALA A 98 8.83 -2.45 -2.08
CA ALA A 98 8.13 -1.16 -2.11
C ALA A 98 7.27 -0.94 -0.86
N LEU A 99 6.63 -1.99 -0.34
CA LEU A 99 5.90 -1.95 0.93
C LEU A 99 6.84 -1.69 2.12
N ASP A 100 8.04 -2.28 2.15
CA ASP A 100 9.04 -2.01 3.19
C ASP A 100 9.46 -0.53 3.21
N LYS A 101 9.67 0.07 2.04
CA LYS A 101 9.93 1.52 1.91
C LYS A 101 8.78 2.37 2.43
N SER A 102 7.54 1.97 2.10
CA SER A 102 6.33 2.68 2.55
C SER A 102 6.17 2.63 4.06
N VAL A 103 6.39 1.47 4.69
CA VAL A 103 6.38 1.30 6.16
C VAL A 103 7.42 2.21 6.81
N ALA A 104 8.66 2.19 6.30
CA ALA A 104 9.73 3.01 6.83
C ALA A 104 9.45 4.51 6.72
N ALA A 105 8.91 4.97 5.59
CA ALA A 105 8.54 6.36 5.39
C ALA A 105 7.37 6.79 6.29
N GLY A 106 6.34 5.94 6.44
CA GLY A 106 5.21 6.20 7.34
C GLY A 106 5.66 6.36 8.80
N ARG A 107 6.53 5.48 9.29
CA ARG A 107 7.10 5.57 10.64
C ARG A 107 7.96 6.82 10.85
N ARG A 108 8.76 7.20 9.86
CA ARG A 108 9.52 8.46 9.91
C ARG A 108 8.61 9.68 9.97
N ALA A 109 7.56 9.70 9.17
CA ALA A 109 6.57 10.79 9.20
C ALA A 109 5.86 10.89 10.54
N ALA A 110 5.50 9.76 11.15
CA ALA A 110 4.90 9.71 12.50
C ALA A 110 5.86 10.23 13.58
N ALA A 111 7.13 9.82 13.51
CA ALA A 111 8.16 10.29 14.45
C ALA A 111 8.39 11.80 14.34
N ALA A 112 8.49 12.33 13.12
CA ALA A 112 8.64 13.76 12.87
C ALA A 112 7.42 14.58 13.34
N ALA A 113 6.21 14.04 13.17
CA ALA A 113 4.99 14.66 13.69
C ALA A 113 4.98 14.70 15.22
N ARG A 114 5.42 13.64 15.91
CA ARG A 114 5.54 13.61 17.39
C ARG A 114 6.55 14.63 17.89
N ALA A 115 7.68 14.76 17.20
CA ALA A 115 8.75 15.69 17.54
C ALA A 115 8.46 17.15 17.11
N ILE A 116 7.30 17.41 16.51
CA ILE A 116 6.91 18.75 15.99
C ILE A 116 7.97 19.30 15.03
N GLN A 117 8.44 18.47 14.11
CA GLN A 117 9.45 18.80 13.10
C GLN A 117 8.79 18.91 11.71
N PRO A 118 8.22 20.07 11.34
CA PRO A 118 7.39 20.20 10.13
C PRO A 118 8.15 19.97 8.83
N VAL A 119 9.44 20.31 8.78
CA VAL A 119 10.29 20.11 7.61
C VAL A 119 10.54 18.62 7.39
N GLU A 120 10.94 17.89 8.43
CA GLU A 120 11.19 16.45 8.36
C GLU A 120 9.90 15.67 8.13
N GLN A 121 8.79 16.10 8.73
CA GLN A 121 7.48 15.51 8.46
C GLN A 121 7.11 15.65 6.99
N ARG A 122 7.29 16.83 6.38
CA ARG A 122 7.00 17.05 4.96
C ARG A 122 7.89 16.18 4.07
N ARG A 123 9.19 16.10 4.38
CA ARG A 123 10.14 15.23 3.67
C ARG A 123 9.70 13.76 3.73
N ALA A 124 9.35 13.26 4.91
CA ALA A 124 8.93 11.88 5.09
C ALA A 124 7.58 11.59 4.42
N LEU A 125 6.64 12.54 4.39
CA LEU A 125 5.38 12.40 3.64
C LEU A 125 5.61 12.35 2.12
N ASN A 126 6.55 13.12 1.58
CA ASN A 126 6.93 13.02 0.17
C ASN A 126 7.53 11.64 -0.12
N GLN A 127 8.42 11.13 0.72
CA GLN A 127 8.97 9.78 0.58
C GLN A 127 7.88 8.69 0.65
N LEU A 128 6.88 8.87 1.53
CA LEU A 128 5.75 7.95 1.61
C LEU A 128 4.92 7.96 0.33
N ARG A 129 4.68 9.15 -0.24
CA ARG A 129 3.98 9.27 -1.53
C ARG A 129 4.75 8.58 -2.65
N ASP A 130 6.06 8.81 -2.74
CA ASP A 130 6.89 8.22 -3.79
C ASP A 130 6.94 6.68 -3.63
N ALA A 131 7.05 6.18 -2.41
CA ALA A 131 6.97 4.75 -2.13
C ALA A 131 5.59 4.14 -2.47
N ALA A 132 4.50 4.88 -2.24
CA ALA A 132 3.16 4.44 -2.65
C ALA A 132 3.03 4.32 -4.19
N LEU A 133 3.65 5.22 -4.94
CA LEU A 133 3.72 5.10 -6.40
C LEU A 133 4.56 3.89 -6.85
N GLU A 134 5.64 3.56 -6.14
CA GLU A 134 6.39 2.32 -6.40
C GLU A 134 5.54 1.08 -6.13
N VAL A 135 4.75 1.06 -5.07
CA VAL A 135 3.80 -0.03 -4.77
C VAL A 135 2.82 -0.21 -5.92
N ALA A 136 2.18 0.87 -6.38
CA ALA A 136 1.23 0.82 -7.49
C ALA A 136 1.87 0.24 -8.77
N ARG A 137 3.06 0.72 -9.13
CA ARG A 137 3.81 0.21 -10.30
C ARG A 137 4.18 -1.27 -10.16
N ALA A 138 4.56 -1.70 -8.96
CA ALA A 138 4.91 -3.09 -8.68
C ALA A 138 3.67 -3.99 -8.74
N GLN A 139 2.52 -3.52 -8.26
CA GLN A 139 1.23 -4.22 -8.39
C GLN A 139 0.84 -4.41 -9.86
N ASP A 140 0.93 -3.37 -10.67
CA ASP A 140 0.64 -3.44 -12.11
C ASP A 140 1.58 -4.41 -12.83
N ALA A 141 2.88 -4.38 -12.51
CA ALA A 141 3.86 -5.29 -13.08
C ALA A 141 3.60 -6.75 -12.68
N LEU A 142 3.23 -6.98 -11.41
CA LEU A 142 2.86 -8.30 -10.90
C LEU A 142 1.59 -8.81 -11.61
N GLY A 143 0.57 -7.99 -11.74
CA GLY A 143 -0.66 -8.34 -12.44
C GLY A 143 -0.39 -8.78 -13.89
N ARG A 144 0.44 -8.05 -14.61
CA ARG A 144 0.86 -8.44 -15.97
C ARG A 144 1.62 -9.77 -15.99
N ALA A 145 2.54 -9.99 -15.03
CA ALA A 145 3.32 -11.22 -14.97
C ALA A 145 2.48 -12.45 -14.62
N VAL A 146 1.44 -12.29 -13.82
CA VAL A 146 0.51 -13.37 -13.46
C VAL A 146 -0.40 -13.70 -14.66
N ASN A 147 -0.86 -12.69 -15.42
CA ASN A 147 -1.84 -12.84 -16.50
C ASN A 147 -1.22 -13.08 -17.89
N SER A 148 0.10 -13.08 -18.04
CA SER A 148 0.77 -13.17 -19.35
C SER A 148 0.66 -14.53 -20.07
N ASN A 149 -0.17 -15.46 -19.60
CA ASN A 149 -0.41 -16.79 -20.21
C ASN A 149 -1.91 -17.10 -20.46
N SER A 150 -2.73 -16.07 -20.66
CA SER A 150 -4.12 -16.26 -21.11
C SER A 150 -4.27 -16.03 -22.58
#